data_a53284e0916a8de8aab2c89101ac2bec
#
_entry.id   a53284e0916a8de8aab2c89101ac2bec
#
_cell.length_a   1.000
_cell.length_b   1.000
_cell.length_c   1.000
_cell.angle_alpha   90.00
_cell.angle_beta   90.00
_cell.angle_gamma   90.00
#
_symmetry.space_group_name_H-M   'P 1'
#
loop_
_entity.id
_entity.type
_entity.pdbx_description
1 polymer ?
#
loop_
_entity_poly.entity_id
_entity_poly.type
_entity_poly.pdbx_seq_one_letter_code
_entity_poly.pdbx_strand_id
1 'polypeptide(L)'
;MGMAGAFTALGGDLSTLSQNPGGIGVYRNSDIGFTLDLDCQRAVSSIPGLNYNQGVDQTKFLLNNIGFVWTLKLPNSSCPNINIGFTYNKSASFNRRYSGYMPLRCSLSNYIAATANSYGYSESQLYDGGNYDPYFPSTGSGADWLSILGYNSYLINPRPGSTNQYVGQWGADTSGYGYYDVVESGGIDSYNIAFGGNIQNTVFWGMDFDIIHMNYSLNPVWEEELENAYIPDEMNRLTKMKADWFLSNAYNCNGTGFNYKLGFIVKPIQELRLGFSFATPTWYNLTETYMGSVDYSYNESAWAYSDTNYGVPAYDNFNLRTPWKINAGAAVVLFNRLIVSADYEWNKYSTMKYSVPSSGGWYDPWTDNPWYDPWYSASADTRAGSYISNDPYGYTNQDIREYYKSTNTFRVGAELRVTPRFSLRAGYSHVDSPCTSKLRDGNDIIYTAGTIPNYRVDNSTNYVTAGLGYNFDHFYVDAAYVYKHMDSEYHAYSPFPADVIPSPTSKLSLNNSQVVLSAGFRF
;
A
#
# COMPACT_ATOMS: atom_id res chain seq x y z
N MET A 1 -15.12 6.92 14.31
CA MET A 1 -15.21 5.56 13.73
C MET A 1 -16.67 5.06 13.64
N GLY A 2 -17.52 5.16 14.67
CA GLY A 2 -18.89 4.57 14.71
C GLY A 2 -19.88 5.00 13.62
N MET A 3 -19.60 6.05 12.83
CA MET A 3 -20.42 6.53 11.70
C MET A 3 -19.69 6.34 10.35
N ALA A 4 -18.83 5.34 10.21
CA ALA A 4 -18.07 5.02 9.00
C ALA A 4 -17.29 6.20 8.38
N GLY A 5 -16.92 7.21 9.17
CA GLY A 5 -16.21 8.40 8.70
C GLY A 5 -17.08 9.46 8.00
N ALA A 6 -18.41 9.41 8.11
CA ALA A 6 -19.32 10.41 7.55
C ALA A 6 -19.33 11.69 8.42
N PHE A 7 -18.22 12.45 8.42
CA PHE A 7 -18.00 13.59 9.30
C PHE A 7 -17.63 14.90 8.59
N THR A 8 -17.57 14.92 7.28
CA THR A 8 -17.17 16.11 6.51
C THR A 8 -17.98 17.35 6.88
N ALA A 9 -19.27 17.19 7.23
CA ALA A 9 -20.17 18.30 7.63
C ALA A 9 -20.36 18.43 9.15
N LEU A 10 -19.80 17.55 9.98
CA LEU A 10 -20.10 17.52 11.43
C LEU A 10 -19.06 18.27 12.27
N GLY A 11 -17.80 17.91 12.18
CA GLY A 11 -16.72 18.52 12.97
C GLY A 11 -16.82 18.28 14.48
N GLY A 12 -15.88 18.86 15.25
CA GLY A 12 -15.90 18.81 16.72
C GLY A 12 -15.42 17.46 17.31
N ASP A 13 -14.64 16.71 16.54
CA ASP A 13 -13.99 15.47 16.94
C ASP A 13 -12.53 15.50 16.46
N LEU A 14 -11.57 15.07 17.29
CA LEU A 14 -10.14 15.12 17.00
C LEU A 14 -9.77 14.32 15.74
N SER A 15 -10.43 13.17 15.53
CA SER A 15 -10.19 12.32 14.37
C SER A 15 -10.67 12.94 13.05
N THR A 16 -11.54 13.93 13.09
CA THR A 16 -12.12 14.57 11.89
C THR A 16 -11.27 15.71 11.32
N LEU A 17 -10.30 16.23 12.09
CA LEU A 17 -9.43 17.31 11.66
C LEU A 17 -8.63 16.91 10.41
N SER A 18 -8.20 15.67 10.32
CA SER A 18 -7.51 15.13 9.16
C SER A 18 -8.39 15.01 7.90
N GLN A 19 -9.73 14.90 8.06
CA GLN A 19 -10.69 14.76 6.96
C GLN A 19 -11.21 16.13 6.48
N ASN A 20 -11.69 16.97 7.40
CA ASN A 20 -12.14 18.32 7.14
C ASN A 20 -11.67 19.28 8.25
N PRO A 21 -10.59 20.06 8.04
CA PRO A 21 -10.08 20.97 9.05
C PRO A 21 -11.09 22.07 9.45
N GLY A 22 -12.13 22.35 8.64
CA GLY A 22 -13.23 23.22 9.04
C GLY A 22 -13.95 22.76 10.31
N GLY A 23 -13.83 21.47 10.63
CA GLY A 23 -14.34 20.88 11.88
C GLY A 23 -13.70 21.43 13.15
N ILE A 24 -12.50 22.02 13.08
CA ILE A 24 -11.85 22.66 14.23
C ILE A 24 -12.63 23.92 14.68
N GLY A 25 -13.25 24.63 13.74
CA GLY A 25 -14.06 25.81 14.03
C GLY A 25 -15.31 25.52 14.86
N VAL A 26 -15.74 24.27 14.96
CA VAL A 26 -16.91 23.82 15.72
C VAL A 26 -16.63 23.75 17.22
N TYR A 27 -15.37 23.62 17.64
CA TYR A 27 -14.99 23.55 19.06
C TYR A 27 -15.34 24.83 19.81
N ARG A 28 -15.88 24.65 21.01
CA ARG A 28 -16.27 25.72 21.94
C ARG A 28 -15.43 25.72 23.22
N ASN A 29 -14.84 24.62 23.53
CA ASN A 29 -13.97 24.38 24.67
C ASN A 29 -12.72 23.66 24.17
N SER A 30 -11.65 23.78 24.92
CA SER A 30 -10.44 22.99 24.69
C SER A 30 -10.74 21.51 24.91
N ASP A 31 -10.10 20.64 24.13
CA ASP A 31 -10.32 19.20 24.13
C ASP A 31 -8.99 18.46 24.04
N ILE A 32 -8.81 17.44 24.83
CA ILE A 32 -7.69 16.48 24.72
C ILE A 32 -8.27 15.07 24.69
N GLY A 33 -7.78 14.22 23.80
CA GLY A 33 -8.28 12.86 23.69
C GLY A 33 -7.32 11.92 22.99
N PHE A 34 -7.59 10.64 23.12
CA PHE A 34 -6.87 9.58 22.45
C PHE A 34 -7.81 8.45 22.02
N THR A 35 -7.36 7.65 21.06
CA THR A 35 -8.10 6.51 20.51
C THR A 35 -7.15 5.33 20.33
N LEU A 36 -7.53 4.20 20.89
CA LEU A 36 -6.85 2.91 20.76
C LEU A 36 -7.66 2.00 19.85
N ASP A 37 -6.99 1.13 19.14
CA ASP A 37 -7.59 0.20 18.18
C ASP A 37 -6.99 -1.20 18.34
N LEU A 38 -7.86 -2.21 18.39
CA LEU A 38 -7.50 -3.62 18.27
C LEU A 38 -8.00 -4.11 16.91
N ASP A 39 -7.07 -4.31 15.98
CA ASP A 39 -7.33 -4.76 14.60
C ASP A 39 -7.09 -6.27 14.48
N CYS A 40 -8.18 -7.02 14.24
CA CYS A 40 -8.16 -8.45 13.99
C CYS A 40 -8.48 -8.72 12.52
N GLN A 41 -7.46 -9.08 11.77
CA GLN A 41 -7.58 -9.42 10.36
C GLN A 41 -7.67 -10.93 10.17
N ARG A 42 -8.53 -11.33 9.21
CA ARG A 42 -8.55 -12.67 8.62
C ARG A 42 -8.48 -12.58 7.11
N ALA A 43 -7.45 -13.17 6.53
CA ALA A 43 -7.30 -13.35 5.09
C ALA A 43 -7.66 -14.79 4.72
N VAL A 44 -8.52 -14.97 3.73
CA VAL A 44 -8.89 -16.29 3.20
C VAL A 44 -8.51 -16.35 1.73
N SER A 45 -7.61 -17.27 1.41
CA SER A 45 -7.17 -17.57 0.04
C SER A 45 -8.00 -18.70 -0.53
N SER A 46 -8.44 -18.58 -1.77
CA SER A 46 -9.19 -19.60 -2.49
C SER A 46 -8.77 -19.67 -3.95
N ILE A 47 -8.80 -20.87 -4.52
CA ILE A 47 -8.45 -21.09 -5.92
C ILE A 47 -9.72 -21.37 -6.72
N PRO A 48 -9.97 -20.61 -7.80
CA PRO A 48 -11.12 -20.85 -8.66
C PRO A 48 -11.16 -22.28 -9.18
N GLY A 49 -12.26 -22.98 -8.93
CA GLY A 49 -12.47 -24.37 -9.39
C GLY A 49 -11.93 -25.46 -8.46
N LEU A 50 -11.29 -25.12 -7.36
CA LEU A 50 -10.89 -26.08 -6.32
C LEU A 50 -11.64 -25.81 -5.02
N ASN A 51 -12.01 -26.86 -4.33
CA ASN A 51 -12.67 -26.77 -3.01
C ASN A 51 -11.60 -26.67 -1.90
N TYR A 52 -10.80 -25.60 -1.98
CA TYR A 52 -9.69 -25.35 -1.05
C TYR A 52 -9.71 -23.90 -0.59
N ASN A 53 -9.68 -23.70 0.73
CA ASN A 53 -9.58 -22.40 1.35
C ASN A 53 -8.53 -22.43 2.45
N GLN A 54 -7.59 -21.49 2.42
CA GLN A 54 -6.61 -21.29 3.48
C GLN A 54 -6.86 -19.97 4.18
N GLY A 55 -7.05 -20.01 5.50
CA GLY A 55 -7.24 -18.83 6.32
C GLY A 55 -6.00 -18.49 7.15
N VAL A 56 -5.64 -17.21 7.22
CA VAL A 56 -4.57 -16.69 8.08
C VAL A 56 -5.13 -15.54 8.91
N ASP A 57 -4.91 -15.60 10.21
CA ASP A 57 -5.35 -14.58 11.16
C ASP A 57 -4.15 -13.75 11.65
N GLN A 58 -4.35 -12.45 11.81
CA GLN A 58 -3.36 -11.53 12.39
C GLN A 58 -4.07 -10.52 13.30
N THR A 59 -3.51 -10.28 14.48
CA THR A 59 -4.04 -9.28 15.42
C THR A 59 -2.97 -8.25 15.75
N LYS A 60 -3.35 -6.95 15.72
CA LYS A 60 -2.49 -5.82 16.06
C LYS A 60 -3.21 -4.86 16.99
N PHE A 61 -2.47 -4.34 17.94
CA PHE A 61 -2.89 -3.23 18.78
C PHE A 61 -2.25 -1.94 18.28
N LEU A 62 -3.05 -0.89 18.07
CA LEU A 62 -2.62 0.36 17.46
C LEU A 62 -3.09 1.56 18.29
N LEU A 63 -2.23 2.58 18.36
CA LEU A 63 -2.66 3.93 18.73
C LEU A 63 -3.18 4.60 17.45
N ASN A 64 -4.49 4.83 17.39
CA ASN A 64 -5.15 5.34 16.19
C ASN A 64 -5.11 6.86 16.11
N ASN A 65 -5.30 7.52 17.26
CA ASN A 65 -5.30 8.98 17.35
C ASN A 65 -4.91 9.42 18.75
N ILE A 66 -4.19 10.53 18.84
CA ILE A 66 -4.04 11.33 20.04
C ILE A 66 -4.02 12.79 19.62
N GLY A 67 -4.70 13.66 20.36
CA GLY A 67 -4.74 15.05 19.96
C GLY A 67 -5.20 15.99 21.05
N PHE A 68 -5.00 17.25 20.74
CA PHE A 68 -5.32 18.38 21.59
C PHE A 68 -5.82 19.53 20.74
N VAL A 69 -6.91 20.18 21.17
CA VAL A 69 -7.42 21.43 20.58
C VAL A 69 -7.52 22.48 21.67
N TRP A 70 -6.87 23.61 21.45
CA TRP A 70 -7.00 24.80 22.29
C TRP A 70 -8.01 25.76 21.68
N THR A 71 -8.99 26.18 22.47
CA THR A 71 -10.03 27.13 22.10
C THR A 71 -9.78 28.48 22.75
N LEU A 72 -9.51 29.50 21.94
CA LEU A 72 -9.43 30.87 22.36
C LEU A 72 -10.77 31.57 22.12
N LYS A 73 -11.44 31.98 23.20
CA LYS A 73 -12.73 32.66 23.14
C LYS A 73 -12.52 34.17 22.93
N LEU A 74 -13.19 34.74 21.93
CA LEU A 74 -13.14 36.15 21.57
C LEU A 74 -14.53 36.77 21.79
N PRO A 75 -14.85 37.26 23.00
CA PRO A 75 -16.16 37.83 23.31
C PRO A 75 -16.43 39.09 22.46
N ASN A 76 -17.66 39.25 22.04
CA ASN A 76 -18.15 40.41 21.26
C ASN A 76 -17.53 40.56 19.85
N SER A 77 -17.00 39.44 19.29
CA SER A 77 -16.46 39.40 17.93
C SER A 77 -17.41 38.67 16.98
N SER A 78 -17.38 39.03 15.70
CA SER A 78 -18.01 38.25 14.64
C SER A 78 -17.37 36.84 14.49
N CYS A 79 -16.16 36.65 15.04
CA CYS A 79 -15.47 35.38 15.16
C CYS A 79 -15.37 35.04 16.66
N PRO A 80 -16.36 34.37 17.26
CA PRO A 80 -16.44 34.14 18.70
C PRO A 80 -15.37 33.18 19.26
N ASN A 81 -14.72 32.41 18.44
CA ASN A 81 -13.58 31.60 18.84
C ASN A 81 -12.62 31.32 17.66
N ILE A 82 -11.35 31.24 18.02
CA ILE A 82 -10.27 30.72 17.18
C ILE A 82 -9.70 29.47 17.88
N ASN A 83 -9.42 28.44 17.12
CA ASN A 83 -8.95 27.16 17.63
C ASN A 83 -7.63 26.80 16.97
N ILE A 84 -6.74 26.20 17.77
CA ILE A 84 -5.47 25.61 17.31
C ILE A 84 -5.48 24.15 17.76
N GLY A 85 -5.17 23.24 16.86
CA GLY A 85 -5.17 21.80 17.13
C GLY A 85 -3.85 21.15 16.74
N PHE A 86 -3.44 20.17 17.54
CA PHE A 86 -2.35 19.27 17.24
C PHE A 86 -2.88 17.85 17.37
N THR A 87 -2.73 17.05 16.31
CA THR A 87 -3.18 15.66 16.35
C THR A 87 -2.17 14.75 15.68
N TYR A 88 -1.99 13.58 16.26
CA TYR A 88 -1.43 12.41 15.61
C TYR A 88 -2.57 11.51 15.16
N ASN A 89 -2.50 11.00 13.93
CA ASN A 89 -3.46 10.06 13.37
C ASN A 89 -2.73 8.92 12.66
N LYS A 90 -3.13 7.69 12.91
CA LYS A 90 -2.78 6.53 12.09
C LYS A 90 -3.64 6.55 10.83
N SER A 91 -3.15 7.14 9.75
CA SER A 91 -3.91 7.35 8.51
C SER A 91 -4.13 6.05 7.73
N ALA A 92 -3.18 5.12 7.80
CA ALA A 92 -3.31 3.78 7.21
C ALA A 92 -2.50 2.75 7.98
N SER A 93 -2.98 1.51 8.00
CA SER A 93 -2.24 0.34 8.47
C SER A 93 -2.06 -0.62 7.30
N PHE A 94 -0.82 -1.05 7.06
CA PHE A 94 -0.44 -2.01 6.03
C PHE A 94 -0.32 -3.43 6.57
N ASN A 95 -0.55 -3.62 7.88
CA ASN A 95 -0.43 -4.93 8.50
C ASN A 95 -1.40 -5.93 7.86
N ARG A 96 -0.86 -6.92 7.12
CA ARG A 96 -1.58 -8.00 6.47
C ARG A 96 -0.71 -9.23 6.38
N ARG A 97 -1.32 -10.40 6.51
CA ARG A 97 -0.68 -11.66 6.15
C ARG A 97 -1.68 -12.51 5.38
N TYR A 98 -1.24 -13.10 4.30
CA TYR A 98 -2.03 -14.03 3.51
C TYR A 98 -1.12 -15.07 2.89
N SER A 99 -1.61 -16.30 2.81
CA SER A 99 -0.90 -17.40 2.22
C SER A 99 -1.85 -18.29 1.44
N GLY A 100 -1.32 -19.09 0.54
CA GLY A 100 -2.11 -19.99 -0.27
C GLY A 100 -1.25 -21.04 -0.96
N TYR A 101 -1.92 -22.07 -1.41
CA TYR A 101 -1.34 -23.20 -2.11
C TYR A 101 -2.11 -23.43 -3.40
N MET A 102 -1.43 -23.68 -4.51
CA MET A 102 -2.07 -23.86 -5.80
C MET A 102 -1.36 -24.89 -6.68
N PRO A 103 -2.11 -25.70 -7.44
CA PRO A 103 -1.52 -26.54 -8.48
C PRO A 103 -1.00 -25.67 -9.61
N LEU A 104 0.19 -25.94 -10.08
CA LEU A 104 0.83 -25.20 -11.16
C LEU A 104 0.44 -25.75 -12.53
N ARG A 105 0.42 -24.86 -13.51
CA ARG A 105 0.35 -25.17 -14.95
C ARG A 105 1.61 -24.72 -15.68
N CYS A 106 2.45 -23.97 -15.00
CA CYS A 106 3.76 -23.50 -15.41
C CYS A 106 4.53 -23.06 -14.17
N SER A 107 5.85 -23.04 -14.22
CA SER A 107 6.73 -22.60 -13.14
C SER A 107 7.10 -21.12 -13.31
N LEU A 108 7.37 -20.43 -12.19
CA LEU A 108 8.01 -19.11 -12.19
C LEU A 108 9.34 -19.13 -12.96
N SER A 109 10.08 -20.25 -12.90
CA SER A 109 11.32 -20.42 -13.65
C SER A 109 11.14 -20.23 -15.16
N ASN A 110 9.99 -20.63 -15.73
CA ASN A 110 9.68 -20.40 -17.13
C ASN A 110 9.39 -18.94 -17.44
N TYR A 111 8.73 -18.22 -16.53
CA TYR A 111 8.53 -16.77 -16.64
C TYR A 111 9.87 -16.04 -16.64
N ILE A 112 10.80 -16.40 -15.73
CA ILE A 112 12.17 -15.86 -15.68
C ILE A 112 12.91 -16.13 -16.99
N ALA A 113 12.85 -17.37 -17.49
CA ALA A 113 13.47 -17.75 -18.76
C ALA A 113 12.91 -16.95 -19.96
N ALA A 114 11.58 -16.78 -20.02
CA ALA A 114 10.93 -16.00 -21.06
C ALA A 114 11.34 -14.53 -20.99
N THR A 115 11.45 -13.96 -19.80
CA THR A 115 11.94 -12.60 -19.58
C THR A 115 13.38 -12.46 -20.07
N ALA A 116 14.30 -13.31 -19.62
CA ALA A 116 15.70 -13.29 -20.03
C ALA A 116 15.86 -13.44 -21.56
N ASN A 117 15.06 -14.33 -22.17
CA ASN A 117 15.05 -14.54 -23.63
C ASN A 117 14.53 -13.32 -24.39
N SER A 118 13.51 -12.64 -23.87
CA SER A 118 12.92 -11.46 -24.51
C SER A 118 13.89 -10.28 -24.57
N TYR A 119 14.75 -10.14 -23.57
CA TYR A 119 15.82 -9.16 -23.53
C TYR A 119 17.11 -9.62 -24.22
N GLY A 120 17.25 -10.92 -24.49
CA GLY A 120 18.40 -11.49 -25.17
C GLY A 120 19.68 -11.47 -24.34
N TYR A 121 19.57 -11.58 -23.01
CA TYR A 121 20.73 -11.57 -22.12
C TYR A 121 21.70 -12.71 -22.44
N SER A 122 23.01 -12.42 -22.45
CA SER A 122 24.06 -13.41 -22.55
C SER A 122 24.36 -14.03 -21.17
N GLU A 123 24.95 -15.21 -21.15
CA GLU A 123 25.40 -15.85 -19.91
C GLU A 123 26.32 -14.95 -19.08
N SER A 124 27.22 -14.20 -19.73
CA SER A 124 28.13 -13.28 -19.06
C SER A 124 27.44 -12.10 -18.39
N GLN A 125 26.21 -11.77 -18.79
CA GLN A 125 25.40 -10.74 -18.15
C GLN A 125 24.64 -11.26 -16.92
N LEU A 126 24.46 -12.58 -16.79
CA LEU A 126 23.70 -13.19 -15.71
C LEU A 126 24.58 -13.87 -14.66
N TYR A 127 25.80 -14.33 -15.05
CA TYR A 127 26.67 -15.07 -14.16
C TYR A 127 27.40 -14.18 -13.16
N ASP A 128 27.30 -14.45 -11.86
CA ASP A 128 27.90 -13.68 -10.76
C ASP A 128 29.28 -14.19 -10.30
N GLY A 129 29.70 -15.39 -10.72
CA GLY A 129 31.00 -16.00 -10.38
C GLY A 129 32.17 -15.59 -11.27
N GLY A 130 31.98 -14.61 -12.18
CA GLY A 130 32.98 -14.13 -13.13
C GLY A 130 33.86 -12.99 -12.61
N ASN A 131 34.64 -12.39 -13.52
CA ASN A 131 35.38 -11.15 -13.24
C ASN A 131 34.50 -9.88 -13.26
N TYR A 132 33.21 -10.06 -13.38
CA TYR A 132 32.21 -9.05 -13.66
C TYR A 132 31.02 -9.26 -12.72
N ASP A 133 30.62 -8.21 -11.99
CA ASP A 133 29.48 -8.25 -11.11
C ASP A 133 28.21 -7.85 -11.89
N PRO A 134 27.28 -8.78 -12.15
CA PRO A 134 26.07 -8.49 -12.90
C PRO A 134 25.09 -7.58 -12.16
N TYR A 135 25.18 -7.51 -10.83
CA TYR A 135 24.35 -6.64 -10.00
C TYR A 135 24.82 -5.19 -9.99
N PHE A 136 26.04 -4.91 -10.48
CA PHE A 136 26.64 -3.58 -10.41
C PHE A 136 26.36 -2.77 -11.69
N PRO A 137 25.53 -1.72 -11.65
CA PRO A 137 25.08 -1.01 -12.86
C PRO A 137 26.17 -0.29 -13.65
N SER A 138 27.23 0.19 -13.00
CA SER A 138 28.28 0.95 -13.71
C SER A 138 29.16 0.07 -14.58
N THR A 139 29.23 -1.21 -14.33
CA THR A 139 29.90 -2.23 -15.16
C THR A 139 28.93 -2.92 -16.12
N GLY A 140 27.66 -2.67 -15.95
CA GLY A 140 26.52 -2.70 -16.82
C GLY A 140 26.12 -4.00 -17.47
N SER A 141 25.60 -5.00 -16.75
CA SER A 141 24.82 -6.04 -17.45
C SER A 141 23.50 -5.46 -17.96
N GLY A 142 22.91 -4.52 -17.24
CA GLY A 142 21.55 -4.04 -17.48
C GLY A 142 20.49 -5.15 -17.41
N ALA A 143 20.87 -6.34 -16.91
CA ALA A 143 19.95 -7.44 -16.74
C ALA A 143 19.12 -7.23 -15.46
N ASP A 144 17.87 -7.68 -15.48
CA ASP A 144 17.02 -7.64 -14.30
C ASP A 144 17.52 -8.62 -13.24
N TRP A 145 17.37 -8.23 -11.97
CA TRP A 145 17.90 -8.99 -10.85
C TRP A 145 17.24 -10.36 -10.68
N LEU A 146 16.00 -10.52 -11.10
CA LEU A 146 15.31 -11.81 -11.05
C LEU A 146 15.90 -12.80 -12.06
N SER A 147 16.28 -12.33 -13.27
CA SER A 147 16.98 -13.16 -14.27
C SER A 147 18.39 -13.53 -13.81
N ILE A 148 19.14 -12.61 -13.19
CA ILE A 148 20.46 -12.90 -12.62
C ILE A 148 20.35 -13.96 -11.51
N LEU A 149 19.47 -13.72 -10.54
CA LEU A 149 19.26 -14.66 -9.43
C LEU A 149 18.76 -16.02 -9.92
N GLY A 150 17.84 -16.03 -10.89
CA GLY A 150 17.32 -17.26 -11.49
C GLY A 150 18.38 -18.08 -12.23
N TYR A 151 19.35 -17.41 -12.87
CA TYR A 151 20.49 -18.10 -13.51
C TYR A 151 21.44 -18.70 -12.49
N ASN A 152 21.83 -17.95 -11.48
CA ASN A 152 22.80 -18.39 -10.46
C ASN A 152 22.23 -19.43 -9.47
N SER A 153 20.90 -19.56 -9.41
CA SER A 153 20.20 -20.60 -8.63
C SER A 153 19.72 -21.79 -9.48
N TYR A 154 20.09 -21.85 -10.76
CA TYR A 154 19.69 -22.90 -11.71
C TYR A 154 18.16 -22.99 -11.94
N LEU A 155 17.40 -21.97 -11.60
CA LEU A 155 15.98 -21.87 -11.98
C LEU A 155 15.83 -21.75 -13.49
N ILE A 156 16.74 -21.02 -14.14
CA ILE A 156 16.86 -20.95 -15.59
C ILE A 156 18.24 -21.45 -16.03
N ASN A 157 18.27 -22.15 -17.15
CA ASN A 157 19.49 -22.78 -17.63
C ASN A 157 19.65 -22.53 -19.12
N PRO A 158 20.90 -22.44 -19.64
CA PRO A 158 21.14 -22.26 -21.06
C PRO A 158 20.50 -23.40 -21.86
N ARG A 159 19.85 -23.05 -22.97
CA ARG A 159 19.37 -24.02 -23.93
C ARG A 159 20.59 -24.70 -24.60
N PRO A 160 20.67 -26.05 -24.65
CA PRO A 160 21.79 -26.71 -25.30
C PRO A 160 22.05 -26.14 -26.71
N GLY A 161 23.29 -25.69 -26.95
CA GLY A 161 23.71 -25.12 -28.22
C GLY A 161 23.37 -23.62 -28.43
N SER A 162 22.90 -22.91 -27.42
CA SER A 162 22.64 -21.47 -27.44
C SER A 162 23.42 -20.76 -26.33
N THR A 163 23.81 -19.51 -26.55
CA THR A 163 24.52 -18.67 -25.57
C THR A 163 23.64 -17.57 -24.96
N ASN A 164 22.42 -17.38 -25.46
CA ASN A 164 21.49 -16.34 -25.04
C ASN A 164 20.03 -16.78 -25.04
N GLN A 165 19.80 -18.09 -24.99
CA GLN A 165 18.46 -18.66 -24.85
C GLN A 165 18.42 -19.57 -23.63
N TYR A 166 17.42 -19.40 -22.79
CA TYR A 166 17.25 -20.09 -21.53
C TYR A 166 15.97 -20.93 -21.53
N VAL A 167 15.97 -21.95 -20.72
CA VAL A 167 14.82 -22.79 -20.41
C VAL A 167 14.56 -22.74 -18.91
N GLY A 168 13.28 -22.71 -18.53
CA GLY A 168 12.86 -22.93 -17.15
C GLY A 168 12.70 -24.44 -16.85
N GLN A 169 12.30 -24.74 -15.63
CA GLN A 169 12.22 -26.10 -15.12
C GLN A 169 10.93 -26.84 -15.52
N TRP A 170 9.91 -26.12 -16.02
CA TRP A 170 8.63 -26.73 -16.40
C TRP A 170 8.61 -27.17 -17.85
N GLY A 171 8.31 -28.44 -18.09
CA GLY A 171 8.16 -29.05 -19.42
C GLY A 171 6.90 -29.92 -19.54
N ALA A 172 6.81 -30.71 -20.60
CA ALA A 172 5.60 -31.46 -20.97
C ALA A 172 5.11 -32.45 -19.90
N ASP A 173 6.05 -33.07 -19.17
CA ASP A 173 5.75 -34.09 -18.15
C ASP A 173 5.95 -33.58 -16.72
N THR A 174 6.19 -32.28 -16.56
CA THR A 174 6.35 -31.64 -15.24
C THR A 174 4.99 -31.47 -14.59
N SER A 175 4.92 -31.74 -13.31
CA SER A 175 3.79 -31.43 -12.46
C SER A 175 4.30 -30.85 -11.14
N GLY A 176 3.48 -30.08 -10.45
CA GLY A 176 3.90 -29.50 -9.19
C GLY A 176 2.90 -28.53 -8.61
N TYR A 177 3.33 -27.97 -7.50
CA TYR A 177 2.53 -27.06 -6.69
C TYR A 177 3.35 -25.82 -6.36
N GLY A 178 2.64 -24.69 -6.23
CA GLY A 178 3.17 -23.46 -5.73
C GLY A 178 2.55 -23.11 -4.38
N TYR A 179 3.35 -22.56 -3.48
CA TYR A 179 2.90 -22.01 -2.21
C TYR A 179 3.39 -20.57 -2.09
N TYR A 180 2.56 -19.72 -1.52
CA TYR A 180 2.96 -18.35 -1.18
C TYR A 180 2.62 -18.00 0.26
N ASP A 181 3.48 -17.24 0.91
CA ASP A 181 3.23 -16.58 2.19
C ASP A 181 3.73 -15.14 2.08
N VAL A 182 2.82 -14.20 2.26
CA VAL A 182 3.11 -12.77 2.11
C VAL A 182 2.79 -12.05 3.40
N VAL A 183 3.79 -11.35 3.93
CA VAL A 183 3.65 -10.52 5.12
C VAL A 183 3.87 -9.07 4.73
N GLU A 184 2.83 -8.26 4.93
CA GLU A 184 2.89 -6.81 4.80
C GLU A 184 2.83 -6.18 6.20
N SER A 185 3.60 -5.12 6.44
CA SER A 185 3.58 -4.40 7.71
C SER A 185 3.89 -2.91 7.54
N GLY A 186 3.67 -2.14 8.61
CA GLY A 186 3.88 -0.70 8.62
C GLY A 186 2.59 0.11 8.53
N GLY A 187 2.70 1.34 8.03
CA GLY A 187 1.55 2.23 7.90
C GLY A 187 1.93 3.65 7.55
N ILE A 188 0.94 4.51 7.58
CA ILE A 188 1.08 5.95 7.38
C ILE A 188 0.65 6.67 8.65
N ASP A 189 1.54 7.44 9.21
CA ASP A 189 1.37 8.27 10.39
C ASP A 189 1.31 9.74 9.98
N SER A 190 0.32 10.46 10.49
CA SER A 190 0.01 11.84 10.16
C SER A 190 0.10 12.71 11.40
N TYR A 191 0.88 13.77 11.35
CA TYR A 191 1.03 14.78 12.40
C TYR A 191 0.45 16.09 11.90
N ASN A 192 -0.71 16.46 12.41
CA ASN A 192 -1.50 17.58 11.94
C ASN A 192 -1.34 18.80 12.83
N ILE A 193 -1.17 19.96 12.21
CA ILE A 193 -1.23 21.28 12.86
C ILE A 193 -2.39 22.05 12.21
N ALA A 194 -3.50 22.16 12.93
CA ALA A 194 -4.72 22.72 12.41
C ALA A 194 -5.05 24.08 13.05
N PHE A 195 -5.52 25.03 12.24
CA PHE A 195 -6.01 26.34 12.67
C PHE A 195 -7.40 26.56 12.10
N GLY A 196 -8.25 27.21 12.87
CA GLY A 196 -9.55 27.58 12.34
C GLY A 196 -10.41 28.30 13.35
N GLY A 197 -11.61 28.63 12.92
CA GLY A 197 -12.54 29.34 13.73
C GLY A 197 -13.93 29.32 13.13
N ASN A 198 -14.82 30.14 13.71
CA ASN A 198 -16.14 30.26 13.14
C ASN A 198 -16.52 31.72 12.97
N ILE A 199 -17.39 32.00 12.02
CA ILE A 199 -17.96 33.29 11.73
C ILE A 199 -19.45 33.21 12.06
N GLN A 200 -19.89 33.99 13.07
CA GLN A 200 -21.28 34.12 13.52
C GLN A 200 -21.98 32.76 13.79
N ASN A 201 -21.23 31.71 14.14
CA ASN A 201 -21.74 30.36 14.31
C ASN A 201 -22.46 29.77 13.09
N THR A 202 -22.22 30.33 11.93
CA THR A 202 -22.82 29.95 10.64
C THR A 202 -21.78 29.33 9.70
N VAL A 203 -20.60 29.95 9.61
CA VAL A 203 -19.50 29.47 8.78
C VAL A 203 -18.33 29.04 9.67
N PHE A 204 -17.92 27.80 9.55
CA PHE A 204 -16.75 27.26 10.23
C PHE A 204 -15.68 26.99 9.17
N TRP A 205 -14.47 27.42 9.43
CA TRP A 205 -13.35 27.28 8.52
C TRP A 205 -12.14 26.72 9.24
N GLY A 206 -11.26 26.08 8.50
CA GLY A 206 -10.00 25.60 9.02
C GLY A 206 -8.99 25.30 7.93
N MET A 207 -7.74 25.34 8.33
CA MET A 207 -6.57 24.96 7.56
C MET A 207 -5.79 23.93 8.36
N ASP A 208 -5.18 22.99 7.67
CA ASP A 208 -4.35 21.94 8.27
C ASP A 208 -3.05 21.82 7.49
N PHE A 209 -1.96 21.76 8.21
CA PHE A 209 -0.64 21.39 7.71
C PHE A 209 -0.30 20.01 8.27
N ASP A 210 -0.04 19.08 7.37
CA ASP A 210 0.12 17.67 7.68
C ASP A 210 1.54 17.22 7.35
N ILE A 211 2.27 16.76 8.35
CA ILE A 211 3.55 16.07 8.20
C ILE A 211 3.26 14.58 8.28
N ILE A 212 3.68 13.85 7.26
CA ILE A 212 3.32 12.46 7.09
C ILE A 212 4.58 11.62 7.11
N HIS A 213 4.59 10.55 7.88
CA HIS A 213 5.60 9.52 7.86
C HIS A 213 5.00 8.23 7.30
N MET A 214 5.64 7.66 6.29
CA MET A 214 5.29 6.39 5.69
C MET A 214 6.36 5.36 6.00
N ASN A 215 5.94 4.17 6.41
CA ASN A 215 6.77 2.98 6.54
C ASN A 215 5.98 1.81 5.97
N TYR A 216 6.57 1.08 5.04
CA TYR A 216 5.98 -0.10 4.41
C TYR A 216 7.04 -1.18 4.27
N SER A 217 6.71 -2.39 4.69
CA SER A 217 7.53 -3.59 4.51
C SER A 217 6.71 -4.68 3.87
N LEU A 218 7.28 -5.33 2.86
CA LEU A 218 6.68 -6.44 2.12
C LEU A 218 7.69 -7.59 2.06
N ASN A 219 7.31 -8.75 2.62
CA ASN A 219 8.15 -9.94 2.66
C ASN A 219 7.36 -11.12 2.04
N PRO A 220 7.38 -11.27 0.72
CA PRO A 220 6.77 -12.40 0.04
C PRO A 220 7.75 -13.56 -0.05
N VAL A 221 7.21 -14.76 0.13
CA VAL A 221 7.87 -16.03 -0.18
C VAL A 221 7.04 -16.73 -1.23
N TRP A 222 7.69 -17.23 -2.26
CA TRP A 222 7.12 -18.12 -3.27
C TRP A 222 7.90 -19.42 -3.31
N GLU A 223 7.24 -20.56 -3.13
CA GLU A 223 7.81 -21.89 -3.11
C GLU A 223 7.23 -22.72 -4.24
N GLU A 224 8.05 -23.55 -4.89
CA GLU A 224 7.60 -24.54 -5.85
C GLU A 224 8.19 -25.91 -5.52
N GLU A 225 7.32 -26.91 -5.53
CA GLU A 225 7.67 -28.33 -5.51
C GLU A 225 7.33 -28.93 -6.87
N LEU A 226 8.34 -29.39 -7.61
CA LEU A 226 8.18 -29.88 -8.98
C LEU A 226 8.66 -31.33 -9.11
N GLU A 227 7.82 -32.14 -9.73
CA GLU A 227 8.17 -33.49 -10.19
C GLU A 227 8.52 -33.44 -11.68
N ASN A 228 9.54 -34.17 -12.09
CA ASN A 228 10.06 -34.18 -13.46
C ASN A 228 10.48 -32.81 -13.97
N ALA A 229 11.07 -31.97 -13.12
CA ALA A 229 11.65 -30.70 -13.50
C ALA A 229 12.84 -30.88 -14.44
N TYR A 230 12.95 -30.01 -15.46
CA TYR A 230 14.05 -30.04 -16.42
C TYR A 230 15.24 -29.25 -15.90
N ILE A 231 16.27 -29.98 -15.43
CA ILE A 231 17.48 -29.39 -14.83
C ILE A 231 18.71 -29.98 -15.55
N PRO A 232 19.74 -29.18 -15.86
CA PRO A 232 20.96 -29.70 -16.48
C PRO A 232 21.75 -30.59 -15.52
N ASP A 233 22.27 -31.71 -16.06
CA ASP A 233 23.25 -32.54 -15.38
C ASP A 233 24.69 -31.98 -15.53
N GLU A 234 25.66 -32.63 -14.93
CA GLU A 234 27.07 -32.25 -14.99
C GLU A 234 27.64 -32.14 -16.44
N MET A 235 26.94 -32.70 -17.42
CA MET A 235 27.29 -32.66 -18.85
C MET A 235 26.43 -31.62 -19.61
N ASN A 236 25.73 -30.70 -18.91
CA ASN A 236 24.79 -29.74 -19.51
C ASN A 236 23.65 -30.37 -20.31
N ARG A 237 23.22 -31.59 -20.00
CA ARG A 237 22.07 -32.23 -20.61
C ARG A 237 20.86 -32.05 -19.71
N LEU A 238 19.75 -31.60 -20.27
CA LEU A 238 18.49 -31.47 -19.53
C LEU A 238 17.99 -32.86 -19.11
N THR A 239 17.94 -33.10 -17.81
CA THR A 239 17.45 -34.34 -17.20
C THR A 239 16.21 -34.03 -16.37
N LYS A 240 15.37 -35.06 -16.15
CA LYS A 240 14.16 -34.92 -15.33
C LYS A 240 14.50 -35.34 -13.91
N MET A 241 14.28 -34.41 -12.97
CA MET A 241 14.49 -34.69 -11.55
C MET A 241 13.48 -33.92 -10.68
N LYS A 242 13.43 -34.25 -9.40
CA LYS A 242 12.65 -33.47 -8.43
C LYS A 242 13.35 -32.12 -8.20
N ALA A 243 12.56 -31.05 -8.10
CA ALA A 243 13.06 -29.74 -7.72
C ALA A 243 12.18 -29.14 -6.63
N ASP A 244 12.82 -28.74 -5.56
CA ASP A 244 12.22 -28.02 -4.45
C ASP A 244 12.99 -26.71 -4.29
N TRP A 245 12.31 -25.59 -4.31
CA TRP A 245 12.94 -24.28 -4.13
C TRP A 245 11.95 -23.22 -3.66
N PHE A 246 12.47 -22.20 -3.01
CA PHE A 246 11.69 -21.03 -2.65
C PHE A 246 12.46 -19.72 -2.86
N LEU A 247 11.77 -18.75 -3.41
CA LEU A 247 12.21 -17.38 -3.60
C LEU A 247 11.69 -16.55 -2.44
N SER A 248 12.60 -16.03 -1.64
CA SER A 248 12.30 -15.08 -0.56
C SER A 248 12.68 -13.68 -0.96
N ASN A 249 11.82 -12.70 -0.67
CA ASN A 249 12.09 -11.30 -0.93
C ASN A 249 11.87 -10.46 0.33
N ALA A 250 12.66 -9.39 0.47
CA ALA A 250 12.47 -8.35 1.45
C ALA A 250 12.46 -6.99 0.76
N TYR A 251 11.35 -6.28 0.88
CA TYR A 251 11.17 -4.93 0.36
C TYR A 251 10.76 -4.00 1.50
N ASN A 252 11.43 -2.86 1.63
CA ASN A 252 11.05 -1.81 2.57
C ASN A 252 11.01 -0.48 1.84
N CYS A 253 10.00 0.33 2.14
CA CYS A 253 9.87 1.69 1.64
C CYS A 253 9.50 2.60 2.81
N ASN A 254 10.31 3.62 3.07
CA ASN A 254 10.07 4.55 4.16
C ASN A 254 10.42 5.98 3.75
N GLY A 255 9.84 6.93 4.45
CA GLY A 255 10.16 8.33 4.26
C GLY A 255 9.08 9.25 4.79
N THR A 256 9.21 10.52 4.43
CA THR A 256 8.35 11.59 4.93
C THR A 256 7.72 12.36 3.77
N GLY A 257 6.59 12.97 4.06
CA GLY A 257 5.89 13.83 3.12
C GLY A 257 5.11 14.92 3.85
N PHE A 258 4.53 15.81 3.08
CA PHE A 258 3.67 16.85 3.62
C PHE A 258 2.54 17.18 2.65
N ASN A 259 1.45 17.69 3.17
CA ASN A 259 0.35 18.27 2.41
C ASN A 259 -0.35 19.39 3.20
N TYR A 260 -1.22 20.09 2.52
CA TYR A 260 -2.08 21.12 3.09
C TYR A 260 -3.54 20.79 2.84
N LYS A 261 -4.40 21.11 3.81
CA LYS A 261 -5.84 20.92 3.70
C LYS A 261 -6.56 22.23 4.05
N LEU A 262 -7.63 22.48 3.32
CA LEU A 262 -8.58 23.57 3.59
C LEU A 262 -9.96 22.96 3.79
N GLY A 263 -10.72 23.50 4.74
CA GLY A 263 -12.04 22.97 5.01
C GLY A 263 -13.01 24.02 5.49
N PHE A 264 -14.27 23.79 5.13
CA PHE A 264 -15.38 24.65 5.49
C PHE A 264 -16.57 23.81 5.92
N ILE A 265 -17.31 24.29 6.91
CA ILE A 265 -18.64 23.79 7.28
C ILE A 265 -19.56 25.01 7.34
N VAL A 266 -20.65 24.95 6.60
CA VAL A 266 -21.68 26.01 6.58
C VAL A 266 -22.94 25.45 7.20
N LYS A 267 -23.55 26.23 8.07
CA LYS A 267 -24.82 25.94 8.75
C LYS A 267 -25.89 26.94 8.30
N PRO A 268 -26.55 26.72 7.14
CA PRO A 268 -27.53 27.63 6.58
C PRO A 268 -28.76 27.81 7.49
N ILE A 269 -29.18 26.71 8.09
CA ILE A 269 -30.24 26.63 9.10
C ILE A 269 -29.76 25.78 10.28
N GLN A 270 -30.48 25.77 11.39
CA GLN A 270 -30.01 25.05 12.59
C GLN A 270 -29.87 23.55 12.39
N GLU A 271 -30.71 22.99 11.56
CA GLU A 271 -30.81 21.55 11.29
C GLU A 271 -29.83 21.07 10.23
N LEU A 272 -29.45 21.93 9.26
CA LEU A 272 -28.64 21.54 8.09
C LEU A 272 -27.20 22.03 8.22
N ARG A 273 -26.25 21.15 7.94
CA ARG A 273 -24.83 21.46 7.80
C ARG A 273 -24.32 20.93 6.45
N LEU A 274 -23.55 21.74 5.77
CA LEU A 274 -22.86 21.39 4.52
C LEU A 274 -21.36 21.53 4.76
N GLY A 275 -20.62 20.49 4.44
CA GLY A 275 -19.17 20.45 4.60
C GLY A 275 -18.46 20.31 3.27
N PHE A 276 -17.33 20.96 3.14
CA PHE A 276 -16.44 20.85 2.00
C PHE A 276 -15.00 20.87 2.48
N SER A 277 -14.17 19.98 1.97
CA SER A 277 -12.72 20.03 2.18
C SER A 277 -11.95 19.67 0.93
N PHE A 278 -10.76 20.25 0.86
CA PHE A 278 -9.83 20.09 -0.22
C PHE A 278 -8.43 19.83 0.35
N ALA A 279 -7.78 18.76 -0.10
CA ALA A 279 -6.40 18.47 0.26
C ALA A 279 -5.51 18.50 -0.98
N THR A 280 -4.37 19.15 -0.86
CA THR A 280 -3.33 19.10 -1.89
C THR A 280 -2.79 17.67 -2.03
N PRO A 281 -2.05 17.36 -3.10
CA PRO A 281 -1.23 16.17 -3.11
C PRO A 281 -0.33 16.11 -1.88
N THR A 282 -0.01 14.91 -1.45
CA THR A 282 1.12 14.71 -0.55
C THR A 282 2.38 14.58 -1.39
N TRP A 283 3.38 15.36 -1.06
CA TRP A 283 4.72 15.27 -1.65
C TRP A 283 5.58 14.48 -0.70
N TYR A 284 5.89 13.24 -1.08
CA TYR A 284 6.77 12.34 -0.35
C TYR A 284 8.19 12.39 -0.91
N ASN A 285 9.17 12.27 -0.01
CA ASN A 285 10.51 11.81 -0.31
C ASN A 285 10.67 10.44 0.34
N LEU A 286 10.90 9.42 -0.46
CA LEU A 286 10.90 8.01 -0.06
C LEU A 286 12.22 7.36 -0.42
N THR A 287 12.63 6.44 0.44
CA THR A 287 13.73 5.51 0.21
C THR A 287 13.17 4.11 0.19
N GLU A 288 13.49 3.34 -0.82
CA GLU A 288 13.20 1.91 -0.87
C GLU A 288 14.47 1.08 -0.80
N THR A 289 14.36 -0.09 -0.20
CA THR A 289 15.40 -1.10 -0.18
C THR A 289 14.81 -2.45 -0.55
N TYR A 290 15.54 -3.25 -1.30
CA TYR A 290 15.10 -4.58 -1.69
C TYR A 290 16.25 -5.55 -1.81
N MET A 291 15.97 -6.82 -1.53
CA MET A 291 16.86 -7.96 -1.74
C MET A 291 16.01 -9.22 -1.97
N GLY A 292 16.58 -10.18 -2.66
CA GLY A 292 15.98 -11.47 -2.88
C GLY A 292 16.98 -12.61 -2.70
N SER A 293 16.48 -13.80 -2.40
CA SER A 293 17.28 -15.01 -2.30
C SER A 293 16.49 -16.22 -2.76
N VAL A 294 17.20 -17.22 -3.27
CA VAL A 294 16.64 -18.53 -3.62
C VAL A 294 17.37 -19.60 -2.83
N ASP A 295 16.60 -20.36 -2.05
CA ASP A 295 17.03 -21.63 -1.50
C ASP A 295 16.51 -22.76 -2.39
N TYR A 296 17.35 -23.72 -2.74
CA TYR A 296 16.99 -24.78 -3.68
C TYR A 296 17.63 -26.12 -3.35
N SER A 297 16.91 -27.18 -3.69
CA SER A 297 17.35 -28.57 -3.60
C SER A 297 16.89 -29.31 -4.85
N TYR A 298 17.82 -29.86 -5.60
CA TYR A 298 17.53 -30.62 -6.80
C TYR A 298 17.90 -32.09 -6.59
N ASN A 299 16.98 -32.99 -6.98
CA ASN A 299 17.13 -34.44 -6.82
C ASN A 299 17.42 -34.83 -5.35
N GLU A 300 16.71 -34.23 -4.40
CA GLU A 300 16.87 -34.48 -2.96
C GLU A 300 18.30 -34.24 -2.43
N SER A 301 19.06 -33.40 -3.10
CA SER A 301 20.40 -33.02 -2.65
C SER A 301 20.35 -32.13 -1.41
N ALA A 302 21.51 -31.82 -0.82
CA ALA A 302 21.59 -30.78 0.21
C ALA A 302 21.12 -29.43 -0.35
N TRP A 303 20.41 -28.67 0.48
CA TRP A 303 19.97 -27.32 0.13
C TRP A 303 21.15 -26.43 -0.19
N ALA A 304 21.05 -25.71 -1.28
CA ALA A 304 21.95 -24.66 -1.70
C ALA A 304 21.24 -23.31 -1.69
N TYR A 305 22.00 -22.25 -1.74
CA TYR A 305 21.53 -20.89 -1.56
C TYR A 305 22.19 -19.94 -2.57
N SER A 306 21.40 -19.01 -3.10
CA SER A 306 21.88 -17.89 -3.91
C SER A 306 21.12 -16.62 -3.50
N ASP A 307 21.81 -15.48 -3.46
CA ASP A 307 21.20 -14.19 -3.10
C ASP A 307 21.55 -13.11 -4.13
N THR A 308 20.79 -12.02 -4.08
CA THR A 308 21.08 -10.85 -4.90
C THR A 308 22.21 -10.04 -4.30
N ASN A 309 23.12 -9.58 -5.16
CA ASN A 309 24.18 -8.64 -4.78
C ASN A 309 24.98 -9.08 -3.54
N TYR A 310 25.24 -10.39 -3.43
CA TYR A 310 26.00 -11.00 -2.30
C TYR A 310 25.40 -10.66 -0.91
N GLY A 311 24.06 -10.61 -0.82
CA GLY A 311 23.33 -10.30 0.42
C GLY A 311 23.32 -8.82 0.80
N VAL A 312 23.78 -7.94 -0.07
CA VAL A 312 23.72 -6.49 0.15
C VAL A 312 22.43 -5.93 -0.47
N PRO A 313 21.51 -5.36 0.33
CA PRO A 313 20.28 -4.78 -0.21
C PRO A 313 20.59 -3.64 -1.19
N ALA A 314 19.87 -3.61 -2.31
CA ALA A 314 19.81 -2.43 -3.15
C ALA A 314 18.94 -1.35 -2.49
N TYR A 315 19.16 -0.10 -2.83
CA TYR A 315 18.31 0.98 -2.40
C TYR A 315 18.11 2.01 -3.52
N ASP A 316 16.96 2.67 -3.51
CA ASP A 316 16.66 3.80 -4.37
C ASP A 316 15.94 4.90 -3.60
N ASN A 317 16.14 6.14 -4.05
CA ASN A 317 15.47 7.32 -3.50
C ASN A 317 14.61 7.97 -4.58
N PHE A 318 13.36 8.21 -4.28
CA PHE A 318 12.44 8.84 -5.20
C PHE A 318 11.46 9.78 -4.50
N ASN A 319 10.90 10.69 -5.27
CA ASN A 319 9.78 11.50 -4.84
C ASN A 319 8.48 10.91 -5.40
N LEU A 320 7.47 10.78 -4.54
CA LEU A 320 6.12 10.39 -4.92
C LEU A 320 5.14 11.53 -4.64
N ARG A 321 4.42 11.96 -5.65
CA ARG A 321 3.30 12.88 -5.51
C ARG A 321 1.98 12.12 -5.62
N THR A 322 1.14 12.20 -4.57
CA THR A 322 -0.20 11.59 -4.56
C THR A 322 -1.24 12.46 -5.30
N PRO A 323 -2.48 11.98 -5.51
CA PRO A 323 -3.54 12.80 -6.07
C PRO A 323 -4.04 13.89 -5.11
N TRP A 324 -4.74 14.86 -5.67
CA TRP A 324 -5.62 15.77 -4.92
C TRP A 324 -6.80 15.00 -4.34
N LYS A 325 -7.30 15.46 -3.19
CA LYS A 325 -8.47 14.87 -2.54
C LYS A 325 -9.54 15.95 -2.32
N ILE A 326 -10.76 15.66 -2.72
CA ILE A 326 -11.93 16.52 -2.54
C ILE A 326 -12.97 15.76 -1.74
N ASN A 327 -13.49 16.38 -0.67
CA ASN A 327 -14.60 15.85 0.11
C ASN A 327 -15.75 16.85 0.12
N ALA A 328 -16.97 16.34 -0.03
CA ALA A 328 -18.20 17.07 0.17
C ALA A 328 -19.13 16.27 1.08
N GLY A 329 -19.84 16.92 1.98
CA GLY A 329 -20.73 16.23 2.91
C GLY A 329 -21.92 17.08 3.30
N ALA A 330 -22.99 16.42 3.70
CA ALA A 330 -24.18 17.04 4.26
C ALA A 330 -24.62 16.28 5.51
N ALA A 331 -25.06 17.03 6.52
CA ALA A 331 -25.61 16.45 7.73
C ALA A 331 -26.87 17.17 8.17
N VAL A 332 -27.87 16.41 8.61
CA VAL A 332 -29.15 16.91 9.10
C VAL A 332 -29.35 16.47 10.55
N VAL A 333 -29.78 17.41 11.39
CA VAL A 333 -30.15 17.15 12.79
C VAL A 333 -31.67 17.15 12.90
N LEU A 334 -32.25 16.00 13.14
CA LEU A 334 -33.69 15.80 13.25
C LEU A 334 -34.10 15.69 14.73
N PHE A 335 -35.18 16.36 15.10
CA PHE A 335 -35.79 16.28 16.44
C PHE A 335 -34.80 16.57 17.59
N ASN A 336 -33.69 17.26 17.33
CA ASN A 336 -32.57 17.50 18.26
C ASN A 336 -31.94 16.20 18.84
N ARG A 337 -32.20 15.05 18.24
CA ARG A 337 -31.76 13.73 18.74
C ARG A 337 -31.12 12.84 17.68
N LEU A 338 -31.56 12.92 16.43
CA LEU A 338 -31.05 12.09 15.35
C LEU A 338 -30.22 12.94 14.41
N ILE A 339 -28.96 12.59 14.22
CA ILE A 339 -28.07 13.16 13.22
C ILE A 339 -27.93 12.13 12.11
N VAL A 340 -28.11 12.54 10.86
CA VAL A 340 -27.83 11.73 9.67
C VAL A 340 -26.82 12.51 8.83
N SER A 341 -25.74 11.86 8.44
CA SER A 341 -24.69 12.47 7.60
C SER A 341 -24.39 11.60 6.40
N ALA A 342 -24.12 12.23 5.28
CA ALA A 342 -23.65 11.59 4.07
C ALA A 342 -22.47 12.35 3.48
N ASP A 343 -21.42 11.64 3.11
CA ASP A 343 -20.19 12.20 2.57
C ASP A 343 -19.81 11.53 1.26
N TYR A 344 -19.20 12.32 0.39
CA TYR A 344 -18.59 11.89 -0.85
C TYR A 344 -17.15 12.37 -0.91
N GLU A 345 -16.21 11.45 -1.25
CA GLU A 345 -14.81 11.76 -1.46
C GLU A 345 -14.39 11.34 -2.87
N TRP A 346 -13.62 12.18 -3.52
CA TRP A 346 -13.06 11.91 -4.85
C TRP A 346 -11.54 12.04 -4.87
N ASN A 347 -10.87 11.04 -5.49
CA ASN A 347 -9.44 11.00 -5.73
C ASN A 347 -9.16 10.51 -7.15
N LYS A 348 -8.12 11.04 -7.81
CA LYS A 348 -7.73 10.61 -9.16
C LYS A 348 -6.35 9.98 -9.13
N TYR A 349 -6.27 8.69 -8.82
CA TYR A 349 -4.98 7.96 -8.67
C TYR A 349 -4.12 7.95 -9.93
N SER A 350 -4.70 8.03 -11.13
CA SER A 350 -3.94 8.16 -12.39
C SER A 350 -3.10 9.45 -12.49
N THR A 351 -3.20 10.37 -11.53
CA THR A 351 -2.37 11.59 -11.44
C THR A 351 -1.19 11.46 -10.48
N MET A 352 -1.00 10.31 -9.84
CA MET A 352 0.21 10.03 -9.09
C MET A 352 1.42 10.19 -10.00
N LYS A 353 2.54 10.61 -9.42
CA LYS A 353 3.77 10.81 -10.19
C LYS A 353 5.00 10.49 -9.36
N TYR A 354 5.85 9.65 -9.93
CA TYR A 354 7.22 9.45 -9.48
C TYR A 354 8.15 10.49 -10.13
N SER A 355 9.17 10.92 -9.41
CA SER A 355 10.23 11.78 -9.94
C SER A 355 11.52 11.62 -9.15
N VAL A 356 12.64 11.92 -9.79
CA VAL A 356 13.95 11.95 -9.15
C VAL A 356 13.95 13.01 -8.04
N PRO A 357 14.53 12.74 -6.86
CA PRO A 357 14.76 13.77 -5.86
C PRO A 357 15.56 14.92 -6.48
N SER A 358 15.14 16.16 -6.29
CA SER A 358 15.95 17.29 -6.70
C SER A 358 17.26 17.27 -5.91
N SER A 359 18.38 17.13 -6.60
CA SER A 359 19.72 17.18 -6.02
C SER A 359 20.05 18.60 -5.51
N GLY A 360 19.29 19.07 -4.53
CA GLY A 360 19.57 20.25 -3.73
C GLY A 360 20.39 19.90 -2.50
N GLY A 361 21.05 18.77 -2.51
CA GLY A 361 21.99 18.37 -1.47
C GLY A 361 23.28 19.13 -1.62
N TRP A 362 23.74 19.76 -0.56
CA TRP A 362 25.12 20.21 -0.43
C TRP A 362 26.03 19.07 -0.86
N TYR A 363 26.79 19.31 -1.94
CA TYR A 363 27.93 18.49 -2.29
C TYR A 363 28.86 18.56 -1.06
N ASP A 364 28.92 17.48 -0.29
CA ASP A 364 29.92 17.33 0.77
C ASP A 364 31.19 16.78 0.10
N PRO A 365 32.21 17.62 -0.18
CA PRO A 365 33.43 17.17 -0.82
C PRO A 365 34.28 16.28 0.08
N TRP A 366 33.87 16.04 1.34
CA TRP A 366 34.58 15.22 2.33
C TRP A 366 33.96 13.83 2.51
N THR A 367 32.75 13.61 2.07
CA THR A 367 32.19 12.28 1.89
C THR A 367 32.41 11.85 0.44
N ASP A 368 33.68 11.62 0.09
CA ASP A 368 34.04 10.82 -1.07
C ASP A 368 33.56 9.38 -0.80
N ASN A 369 32.25 9.22 -0.73
CA ASN A 369 31.61 7.92 -0.74
C ASN A 369 31.49 7.54 -2.23
N PRO A 370 32.41 6.72 -2.78
CA PRO A 370 32.36 6.29 -4.17
C PRO A 370 31.09 5.50 -4.51
N TRP A 371 30.25 5.26 -3.52
CA TRP A 371 28.97 4.57 -3.59
C TRP A 371 27.77 5.50 -3.78
N TYR A 372 27.94 6.82 -3.78
CA TYR A 372 26.91 7.79 -4.06
C TYR A 372 27.07 8.35 -5.47
N ASP A 373 26.79 7.55 -6.47
CA ASP A 373 26.56 8.03 -7.81
C ASP A 373 25.08 8.45 -7.92
N PRO A 374 24.77 9.75 -8.18
CA PRO A 374 23.39 10.18 -8.44
C PRO A 374 22.77 9.54 -9.70
N TRP A 375 23.58 8.84 -10.51
CA TRP A 375 23.16 8.00 -11.63
C TRP A 375 22.88 6.55 -11.20
N TYR A 376 23.09 6.23 -9.93
CA TYR A 376 22.91 4.92 -9.34
C TYR A 376 21.55 4.79 -8.67
N SER A 377 20.47 5.19 -9.32
CA SER A 377 19.18 4.65 -8.98
C SER A 377 19.06 3.34 -9.75
N ALA A 378 19.25 2.21 -9.08
CA ALA A 378 18.65 0.97 -9.53
C ALA A 378 17.16 1.25 -9.55
N SER A 379 16.65 1.83 -10.66
CA SER A 379 15.24 2.14 -10.75
C SER A 379 14.49 0.85 -10.47
N ALA A 380 13.53 0.90 -9.55
CA ALA A 380 12.61 -0.21 -9.28
C ALA A 380 11.93 -0.73 -10.56
N ASP A 381 12.03 0.02 -11.63
CA ASP A 381 11.58 -0.34 -12.97
C ASP A 381 12.61 -1.24 -13.65
N THR A 382 12.43 -2.55 -13.51
CA THR A 382 13.28 -3.61 -14.08
C THR A 382 13.26 -3.68 -15.61
N ARG A 383 12.62 -2.74 -16.28
CA ARG A 383 12.68 -2.60 -17.74
C ARG A 383 14.05 -2.10 -18.15
N ALA A 384 15.00 -3.04 -18.32
CA ALA A 384 16.40 -2.81 -18.61
C ALA A 384 16.61 -1.71 -19.66
N GLY A 385 17.32 -0.66 -19.28
CA GLY A 385 17.99 0.27 -20.19
C GLY A 385 17.12 1.28 -20.95
N SER A 386 15.82 1.38 -20.69
CA SER A 386 14.91 2.23 -21.46
C SER A 386 14.39 3.41 -20.66
N TYR A 387 14.84 4.61 -21.00
CA TYR A 387 14.26 5.86 -20.50
C TYR A 387 13.25 6.42 -21.51
N ILE A 388 12.05 6.80 -21.07
CA ILE A 388 11.18 7.66 -21.87
C ILE A 388 11.62 9.11 -21.64
N SER A 389 12.15 9.75 -22.67
CA SER A 389 12.50 11.18 -22.66
C SER A 389 13.47 11.62 -21.53
N ASN A 390 14.47 10.83 -21.20
CA ASN A 390 15.41 11.08 -20.10
C ASN A 390 14.75 11.14 -18.69
N ASP A 391 13.53 10.60 -18.53
CA ASP A 391 12.87 10.44 -17.24
C ASP A 391 13.05 8.99 -16.76
N PRO A 392 13.80 8.73 -15.67
CA PRO A 392 13.99 7.39 -15.14
C PRO A 392 12.68 6.68 -14.76
N TYR A 393 11.67 7.46 -14.37
CA TYR A 393 10.33 6.96 -14.00
C TYR A 393 9.30 7.10 -15.12
N GLY A 394 9.74 7.30 -16.37
CA GLY A 394 8.84 7.53 -17.51
C GLY A 394 7.85 6.39 -17.71
N TYR A 395 8.32 5.16 -17.68
CA TYR A 395 7.48 3.94 -17.78
C TYR A 395 6.59 3.75 -16.56
N THR A 396 7.12 3.90 -15.34
CA THR A 396 6.33 3.83 -14.10
C THR A 396 5.18 4.85 -14.12
N ASN A 397 5.46 6.08 -14.55
CA ASN A 397 4.45 7.12 -14.68
C ASN A 397 3.43 6.84 -15.80
N GLN A 398 3.82 6.12 -16.83
CA GLN A 398 2.90 5.63 -17.87
C GLN A 398 1.98 4.54 -17.31
N ASP A 399 2.53 3.56 -16.61
CA ASP A 399 1.78 2.48 -15.98
C ASP A 399 0.77 3.01 -14.97
N ILE A 400 1.13 4.02 -14.18
CA ILE A 400 0.20 4.68 -13.26
C ILE A 400 -1.02 5.25 -14.01
N ARG A 401 -0.81 5.90 -15.15
CA ARG A 401 -1.91 6.45 -15.95
C ARG A 401 -2.78 5.37 -16.58
N GLU A 402 -2.21 4.22 -16.88
CA GLU A 402 -2.87 3.12 -17.56
C GLU A 402 -3.62 2.19 -16.61
N TYR A 403 -3.00 1.87 -15.47
CA TYR A 403 -3.52 0.88 -14.52
C TYR A 403 -4.35 1.47 -13.39
N TYR A 404 -4.26 2.79 -13.14
CA TYR A 404 -5.02 3.44 -12.08
C TYR A 404 -6.03 4.44 -12.61
N LYS A 405 -7.17 4.55 -11.91
CA LYS A 405 -8.29 5.44 -12.26
C LYS A 405 -8.70 6.34 -11.09
N SER A 406 -9.73 7.15 -11.31
CA SER A 406 -10.38 7.88 -10.23
C SER A 406 -11.17 6.93 -9.34
N THR A 407 -11.20 7.22 -8.04
CA THR A 407 -12.01 6.51 -7.05
C THR A 407 -13.02 7.44 -6.42
N ASN A 408 -14.17 6.87 -6.09
CA ASN A 408 -15.21 7.51 -5.32
C ASN A 408 -15.34 6.77 -3.98
N THR A 409 -15.51 7.53 -2.91
CA THR A 409 -15.87 6.97 -1.61
C THR A 409 -17.19 7.58 -1.17
N PHE A 410 -18.15 6.73 -0.86
CA PHE A 410 -19.44 7.13 -0.31
C PHE A 410 -19.51 6.69 1.15
N ARG A 411 -19.92 7.59 2.03
CA ARG A 411 -20.11 7.32 3.46
C ARG A 411 -21.46 7.81 3.90
N VAL A 412 -22.15 6.98 4.69
CA VAL A 412 -23.40 7.36 5.34
C VAL A 412 -23.31 6.95 6.81
N GLY A 413 -23.72 7.85 7.70
CA GLY A 413 -23.69 7.60 9.12
C GLY A 413 -24.90 8.21 9.84
N ALA A 414 -25.27 7.60 10.94
CA ALA A 414 -26.31 8.10 11.81
C ALA A 414 -25.88 8.05 13.28
N GLU A 415 -26.24 9.08 14.05
CA GLU A 415 -26.12 9.12 15.51
C GLU A 415 -27.48 9.41 16.14
N LEU A 416 -27.93 8.51 17.02
CA LEU A 416 -29.13 8.69 17.83
C LEU A 416 -28.75 9.00 19.27
N ARG A 417 -29.10 10.20 19.75
CA ARG A 417 -28.99 10.56 21.17
C ARG A 417 -30.18 9.99 21.93
N VAL A 418 -29.97 8.82 22.51
CA VAL A 418 -31.00 8.10 23.31
C VAL A 418 -31.31 8.90 24.58
N THR A 419 -30.26 9.41 25.24
CA THR A 419 -30.32 10.34 26.36
C THR A 419 -29.39 11.53 26.13
N PRO A 420 -29.43 12.61 26.92
CA PRO A 420 -28.45 13.70 26.81
C PRO A 420 -26.98 13.26 26.92
N ARG A 421 -26.73 12.12 27.56
CA ARG A 421 -25.39 11.59 27.81
C ARG A 421 -25.03 10.36 26.98
N PHE A 422 -26.02 9.63 26.44
CA PHE A 422 -25.81 8.36 25.77
C PHE A 422 -26.22 8.43 24.29
N SER A 423 -25.31 8.06 23.38
CA SER A 423 -25.51 8.03 21.94
C SER A 423 -25.24 6.65 21.35
N LEU A 424 -26.04 6.27 20.37
CA LEU A 424 -25.84 5.12 19.48
C LEU A 424 -25.44 5.62 18.11
N ARG A 425 -24.50 4.92 17.46
CA ARG A 425 -24.00 5.27 16.12
C ARG A 425 -24.00 4.05 15.23
N ALA A 426 -24.26 4.27 13.95
CA ALA A 426 -24.12 3.28 12.90
C ALA A 426 -23.66 3.94 11.61
N GLY A 427 -22.98 3.21 10.75
CA GLY A 427 -22.53 3.74 9.48
C GLY A 427 -22.14 2.67 8.47
N TYR A 428 -22.11 3.10 7.22
CA TYR A 428 -21.65 2.32 6.07
C TYR A 428 -20.76 3.18 5.19
N SER A 429 -19.69 2.58 4.67
CA SER A 429 -18.84 3.21 3.66
C SER A 429 -18.49 2.24 2.55
N HIS A 430 -18.49 2.74 1.32
CA HIS A 430 -18.02 2.05 0.13
C HIS A 430 -16.89 2.86 -0.51
N VAL A 431 -15.78 2.18 -0.82
CA VAL A 431 -14.60 2.74 -1.47
C VAL A 431 -14.38 1.98 -2.78
N ASP A 432 -14.39 2.69 -3.91
CA ASP A 432 -14.11 2.11 -5.22
C ASP A 432 -12.68 1.57 -5.31
N SER A 433 -12.47 0.53 -6.12
CA SER A 433 -11.14 0.08 -6.51
C SER A 433 -10.43 1.16 -7.34
N PRO A 434 -9.16 1.48 -7.03
CA PRO A 434 -8.36 2.39 -7.84
C PRO A 434 -7.89 1.75 -9.16
N CYS A 435 -7.97 0.43 -9.30
CA CYS A 435 -7.45 -0.34 -10.43
C CYS A 435 -8.40 -0.28 -11.64
N THR A 436 -7.85 -0.10 -12.84
CA THR A 436 -8.61 -0.21 -14.09
C THR A 436 -8.97 -1.67 -14.39
N SER A 437 -9.88 -1.90 -15.36
CA SER A 437 -10.15 -3.25 -15.86
C SER A 437 -8.89 -3.90 -16.44
N LYS A 438 -8.04 -3.12 -17.11
CA LYS A 438 -6.83 -3.61 -17.74
C LYS A 438 -5.88 -4.29 -16.74
N LEU A 439 -5.68 -3.68 -15.55
CA LEU A 439 -4.89 -4.31 -14.48
C LEU A 439 -5.60 -5.55 -13.92
N ARG A 440 -6.93 -5.50 -13.77
CA ARG A 440 -7.73 -6.62 -13.22
C ARG A 440 -7.86 -7.80 -14.17
N ASP A 441 -7.82 -7.57 -15.47
CA ASP A 441 -7.92 -8.64 -16.47
C ASP A 441 -6.67 -9.56 -16.45
N GLY A 442 -5.56 -9.12 -15.84
CA GLY A 442 -4.36 -9.93 -15.57
C GLY A 442 -3.65 -10.43 -16.82
N ASN A 443 -3.76 -9.71 -17.96
CA ASN A 443 -3.20 -10.13 -19.24
C ASN A 443 -1.89 -9.42 -19.57
N ASP A 444 -1.54 -8.36 -18.84
CA ASP A 444 -0.33 -7.57 -19.06
C ASP A 444 0.82 -8.05 -18.17
N ILE A 445 2.05 -7.82 -18.62
CA ILE A 445 3.23 -7.98 -17.79
C ILE A 445 3.31 -6.79 -16.84
N ILE A 446 3.22 -7.06 -15.54
CA ILE A 446 3.34 -6.05 -14.49
C ILE A 446 4.75 -6.09 -13.94
N TYR A 447 5.43 -4.96 -14.01
CA TYR A 447 6.78 -4.80 -13.50
C TYR A 447 6.74 -4.40 -12.02
N THR A 448 7.53 -5.07 -11.22
CA THR A 448 7.60 -4.93 -9.76
C THR A 448 9.04 -4.63 -9.32
N ALA A 449 9.24 -4.29 -8.06
CA ALA A 449 10.56 -3.93 -7.55
C ALA A 449 11.47 -5.15 -7.37
N GLY A 450 12.72 -5.02 -7.74
CA GLY A 450 13.78 -6.01 -7.49
C GLY A 450 13.46 -7.39 -8.08
N THR A 451 13.47 -8.41 -7.22
CA THR A 451 13.19 -9.81 -7.58
C THR A 451 11.79 -10.27 -7.19
N ILE A 452 10.90 -9.37 -6.79
CA ILE A 452 9.51 -9.68 -6.43
C ILE A 452 8.71 -9.97 -7.71
N PRO A 453 8.21 -11.19 -7.95
CA PRO A 453 7.44 -11.47 -9.16
C PRO A 453 5.94 -11.25 -8.96
N ASN A 454 5.48 -11.29 -7.72
CA ASN A 454 4.07 -11.28 -7.37
C ASN A 454 3.50 -9.87 -7.22
N TYR A 455 2.21 -9.77 -7.49
CA TYR A 455 1.44 -8.56 -7.25
C TYR A 455 0.01 -8.89 -6.81
N ARG A 456 -0.68 -7.90 -6.26
CA ARG A 456 -2.07 -8.05 -5.84
C ARG A 456 -2.92 -6.91 -6.43
N VAL A 457 -4.11 -7.26 -6.86
CA VAL A 457 -5.09 -6.32 -7.40
C VAL A 457 -6.26 -6.21 -6.43
N ASP A 458 -6.41 -5.06 -5.78
CA ASP A 458 -7.46 -4.82 -4.80
C ASP A 458 -8.76 -4.35 -5.47
N ASN A 459 -9.88 -4.98 -5.10
CA ASN A 459 -11.22 -4.58 -5.50
C ASN A 459 -11.78 -3.48 -4.56
N SER A 460 -13.06 -3.21 -4.66
CA SER A 460 -13.73 -2.26 -3.78
C SER A 460 -13.73 -2.73 -2.32
N THR A 461 -13.73 -1.76 -1.41
CA THR A 461 -13.74 -2.01 0.04
C THR A 461 -15.05 -1.52 0.64
N ASN A 462 -15.66 -2.33 1.52
CA ASN A 462 -16.87 -2.00 2.25
C ASN A 462 -16.58 -1.95 3.74
N TYR A 463 -17.18 -0.98 4.42
CA TYR A 463 -17.14 -0.85 5.87
C TYR A 463 -18.54 -0.80 6.44
N VAL A 464 -18.77 -1.57 7.51
CA VAL A 464 -19.96 -1.49 8.34
C VAL A 464 -19.52 -1.16 9.75
N THR A 465 -20.16 -0.17 10.37
CA THR A 465 -19.74 0.29 11.70
C THR A 465 -20.91 0.43 12.64
N ALA A 466 -20.64 0.18 13.93
CA ALA A 466 -21.54 0.46 15.03
C ALA A 466 -20.76 1.12 16.16
N GLY A 467 -21.40 1.96 16.96
CA GLY A 467 -20.71 2.67 18.04
C GLY A 467 -21.64 3.09 19.17
N LEU A 468 -21.03 3.27 20.32
CA LEU A 468 -21.65 3.74 21.55
C LEU A 468 -20.83 4.95 22.05
N GLY A 469 -21.51 5.98 22.54
CA GLY A 469 -20.85 7.12 23.15
C GLY A 469 -21.51 7.48 24.48
N TYR A 470 -20.69 7.80 25.47
CA TYR A 470 -21.17 8.31 26.74
C TYR A 470 -20.43 9.59 27.13
N ASN A 471 -21.16 10.68 27.29
CA ASN A 471 -20.66 11.98 27.71
C ASN A 471 -20.95 12.22 29.19
N PHE A 472 -19.89 12.43 29.95
CA PHE A 472 -19.94 13.03 31.29
C PHE A 472 -19.88 14.57 31.15
N ASP A 473 -19.80 15.28 32.23
CA ASP A 473 -19.80 16.75 32.18
C ASP A 473 -18.51 17.29 31.48
N HIS A 474 -17.34 16.73 31.81
CA HIS A 474 -16.05 17.13 31.24
C HIS A 474 -15.32 15.98 30.52
N PHE A 475 -15.81 14.79 30.66
CA PHE A 475 -15.15 13.59 30.16
C PHE A 475 -16.08 12.82 29.21
N TYR A 476 -15.53 12.22 28.16
CA TYR A 476 -16.28 11.35 27.27
C TYR A 476 -15.55 10.03 26.98
N VAL A 477 -16.31 9.00 26.75
CA VAL A 477 -15.84 7.68 26.32
C VAL A 477 -16.69 7.21 25.17
N ASP A 478 -16.03 6.76 24.11
CA ASP A 478 -16.66 6.17 22.93
C ASP A 478 -16.08 4.77 22.67
N ALA A 479 -16.95 3.85 22.27
CA ALA A 479 -16.56 2.54 21.77
C ALA A 479 -17.17 2.33 20.39
N ALA A 480 -16.40 1.77 19.46
CA ALA A 480 -16.90 1.44 18.14
C ALA A 480 -16.39 0.08 17.67
N TYR A 481 -17.21 -0.61 16.90
CA TYR A 481 -16.86 -1.78 16.14
C TYR A 481 -16.87 -1.43 14.66
N VAL A 482 -15.82 -1.80 13.95
CA VAL A 482 -15.68 -1.58 12.50
C VAL A 482 -15.40 -2.92 11.86
N TYR A 483 -16.28 -3.32 10.94
CA TYR A 483 -16.05 -4.45 10.04
C TYR A 483 -15.70 -3.93 8.67
N LYS A 484 -14.53 -4.35 8.15
CA LYS A 484 -14.03 -4.04 6.81
C LYS A 484 -13.96 -5.31 6.00
N HIS A 485 -14.47 -5.28 4.78
CA HIS A 485 -14.39 -6.36 3.82
C HIS A 485 -13.83 -5.86 2.49
N MET A 486 -12.86 -6.59 1.94
CA MET A 486 -12.25 -6.31 0.66
C MET A 486 -11.89 -7.63 -0.03
N ASP A 487 -12.30 -7.79 -1.26
CA ASP A 487 -11.83 -8.86 -2.14
C ASP A 487 -10.62 -8.37 -2.94
N SER A 488 -9.67 -9.26 -3.16
CA SER A 488 -8.46 -9.01 -3.94
C SER A 488 -8.13 -10.23 -4.78
N GLU A 489 -7.26 -10.06 -5.76
CA GLU A 489 -6.71 -11.15 -6.55
C GLU A 489 -5.18 -11.12 -6.43
N TYR A 490 -4.61 -12.22 -5.98
CA TYR A 490 -3.17 -12.42 -5.91
C TYR A 490 -2.68 -13.11 -7.17
N HIS A 491 -1.63 -12.58 -7.77
CA HIS A 491 -0.90 -13.13 -8.92
C HIS A 491 0.51 -13.49 -8.47
N ALA A 492 0.90 -14.75 -8.64
CA ALA A 492 2.23 -15.21 -8.25
C ALA A 492 3.33 -14.59 -9.12
N TYR A 493 3.03 -14.38 -10.39
CA TYR A 493 3.84 -13.65 -11.36
C TYR A 493 2.94 -13.22 -12.53
N SER A 494 3.43 -12.32 -13.37
CA SER A 494 2.70 -11.86 -14.56
C SER A 494 2.59 -12.97 -15.62
N PRO A 495 1.54 -12.98 -16.45
CA PRO A 495 1.51 -13.84 -17.62
C PRO A 495 2.59 -13.41 -18.61
N PHE A 496 3.07 -14.36 -19.41
CA PHE A 496 3.95 -14.06 -20.54
C PHE A 496 3.28 -14.54 -21.84
N PRO A 497 2.46 -13.68 -22.50
CA PRO A 497 1.60 -14.09 -23.61
C PRO A 497 2.34 -14.68 -24.82
N ALA A 498 3.56 -14.18 -25.12
CA ALA A 498 4.36 -14.64 -26.24
C ALA A 498 4.74 -16.12 -26.13
N ASP A 499 5.00 -16.60 -24.91
CA ASP A 499 5.38 -17.99 -24.61
C ASP A 499 4.24 -18.82 -23.98
N VAL A 500 3.03 -18.27 -23.96
CA VAL A 500 1.82 -18.90 -23.40
C VAL A 500 1.99 -19.33 -21.94
N ILE A 501 2.67 -18.49 -21.15
CA ILE A 501 2.88 -18.72 -19.71
C ILE A 501 1.72 -18.07 -18.96
N PRO A 502 0.85 -18.86 -18.29
CA PRO A 502 -0.25 -18.30 -17.51
C PRO A 502 0.23 -17.77 -16.15
N SER A 503 -0.41 -16.74 -15.64
CA SER A 503 -0.23 -16.30 -14.26
C SER A 503 -1.02 -17.22 -13.31
N PRO A 504 -0.36 -17.88 -12.31
CA PRO A 504 -1.09 -18.53 -11.25
C PRO A 504 -1.79 -17.51 -10.36
N THR A 505 -3.10 -17.66 -10.16
CA THR A 505 -3.92 -16.66 -9.43
C THR A 505 -4.67 -17.30 -8.27
N SER A 506 -4.87 -16.52 -7.21
CA SER A 506 -5.68 -16.87 -6.06
C SER A 506 -6.59 -15.70 -5.69
N LYS A 507 -7.86 -16.00 -5.39
CA LYS A 507 -8.78 -15.01 -4.82
C LYS A 507 -8.52 -14.88 -3.33
N LEU A 508 -8.43 -13.64 -2.86
CA LEU A 508 -8.25 -13.28 -1.46
C LEU A 508 -9.49 -12.57 -0.96
N SER A 509 -10.06 -13.05 0.13
CA SER A 509 -11.08 -12.32 0.89
C SER A 509 -10.47 -11.81 2.19
N LEU A 510 -10.35 -10.50 2.31
CA LEU A 510 -9.73 -9.81 3.45
C LEU A 510 -10.81 -9.22 4.34
N ASN A 511 -10.91 -9.74 5.55
CA ASN A 511 -11.89 -9.33 6.55
C ASN A 511 -11.17 -8.79 7.77
N ASN A 512 -11.45 -7.54 8.15
CA ASN A 512 -10.91 -6.94 9.37
C ASN A 512 -12.06 -6.63 10.34
N SER A 513 -11.88 -7.02 11.58
CA SER A 513 -12.75 -6.66 12.71
C SER A 513 -11.96 -5.78 13.67
N GLN A 514 -12.36 -4.52 13.82
CA GLN A 514 -11.67 -3.57 14.68
C GLN A 514 -12.55 -3.19 15.86
N VAL A 515 -11.96 -3.18 17.05
CA VAL A 515 -12.57 -2.63 18.27
C VAL A 515 -11.81 -1.37 18.64
N VAL A 516 -12.51 -0.24 18.58
CA VAL A 516 -11.94 1.10 18.76
C VAL A 516 -12.48 1.69 20.07
N LEU A 517 -11.58 2.16 20.92
CA LEU A 517 -11.90 2.81 22.18
C LEU A 517 -11.30 4.21 22.20
N SER A 518 -12.13 5.22 22.44
CA SER A 518 -11.70 6.62 22.56
C SER A 518 -12.08 7.18 23.91
N ALA A 519 -11.22 8.02 24.46
CA ALA A 519 -11.51 8.79 25.66
C ALA A 519 -10.95 10.20 25.52
N GLY A 520 -11.62 11.17 26.13
CA GLY A 520 -11.15 12.55 26.11
C GLY A 520 -11.75 13.39 27.23
N PHE A 521 -11.16 14.58 27.38
CA PHE A 521 -11.49 15.54 28.42
C PHE A 521 -11.63 16.95 27.81
N ARG A 522 -12.73 17.64 28.16
CA ARG A 522 -13.08 19.00 27.71
C ARG A 522 -13.05 19.97 28.87
N PHE A 523 -12.38 21.13 28.66
CA PHE A 523 -12.18 22.16 29.69
C PHE A 523 -12.22 23.58 29.17
#